data_220a803051d56ba2d8153aac484a99c7
#
_entry.id   220a803051d56ba2d8153aac484a99c7
#
_cell.length_a   1.000
_cell.length_b   1.000
_cell.length_c   1.000
_cell.angle_alpha   90.00
_cell.angle_beta   90.00
_cell.angle_gamma   90.00
#
_symmetry.space_group_name_H-M   'P 1'
#
loop_
_entity.id
_entity.type
_entity.pdbx_description
1 polymer ?
#
loop_
_entity_poly.entity_id
_entity_poly.type
_entity_poly.pdbx_seq_one_letter_code
_entity_poly.pdbx_strand_id
1 'polypeptide(L)'
;MTCQKRRGFLKTSAAVGFGAGTSALNMLGSSNAIANNSSYYKALVCVFLKGGLDHNDTILPYDTHSFDALAKTRSDLLKAYRVGSGNSTRDLARMLPLLASNIGEFGGRQFALPANMAALHPLFEDGELAVLGNVGPLISPSSRDAIERFQVEIPENLFSHNDQQSTWMSMGPEGTRQGWGGA
;
A
#
# COMPACT_ATOMS: atom_id res chain seq x y z
N MET A 1 -17.16 27.39 16.53
CA MET A 1 -17.34 27.74 15.12
C MET A 1 -17.83 26.53 14.38
N THR A 2 -18.94 26.63 13.78
CA THR A 2 -20.10 25.78 13.73
C THR A 2 -20.07 24.71 12.63
N CYS A 3 -20.55 23.54 12.96
CA CYS A 3 -20.75 22.31 12.17
C CYS A 3 -21.56 22.51 10.85
N GLN A 4 -22.05 23.69 10.56
CA GLN A 4 -22.85 23.99 9.37
C GLN A 4 -22.07 24.14 8.05
N LYS A 5 -20.79 24.51 8.09
CA LYS A 5 -19.98 24.72 6.87
C LYS A 5 -19.63 23.42 6.15
N ARG A 6 -19.51 22.30 6.87
CA ARG A 6 -19.20 20.99 6.28
C ARG A 6 -20.37 20.39 5.49
N ARG A 7 -21.59 20.62 5.92
CA ARG A 7 -22.80 20.16 5.21
C ARG A 7 -23.06 20.93 3.92
N GLY A 8 -22.59 22.18 3.83
CA GLY A 8 -22.67 22.98 2.60
C GLY A 8 -21.76 22.45 1.49
N PHE A 9 -20.53 22.09 1.82
CA PHE A 9 -19.57 21.54 0.87
C PHE A 9 -20.06 20.24 0.20
N LEU A 10 -20.60 19.32 1.00
CA LEU A 10 -21.15 18.05 0.48
C LEU A 10 -22.38 18.24 -0.41
N LYS A 11 -23.20 19.27 -0.18
CA LYS A 11 -24.35 19.58 -1.03
C LYS A 11 -23.96 20.22 -2.36
N THR A 12 -22.88 21.00 -2.38
CA THR A 12 -22.40 21.67 -3.60
C THR A 12 -21.66 20.70 -4.52
N SER A 13 -20.97 19.70 -3.97
CA SER A 13 -20.31 18.65 -4.76
C SER A 13 -21.27 17.72 -5.49
N ALA A 14 -22.49 17.56 -4.99
CA ALA A 14 -23.53 16.75 -5.63
C ALA A 14 -24.23 17.45 -6.79
N ALA A 15 -24.13 18.79 -6.90
CA ALA A 15 -24.85 19.58 -7.91
C ALA A 15 -24.07 19.86 -9.21
N VAL A 16 -22.76 19.57 -9.26
CA VAL A 16 -21.91 19.84 -10.43
C VAL A 16 -21.78 18.62 -11.36
N GLY A 17 -22.39 17.50 -11.03
CA GLY A 17 -22.26 16.22 -11.74
C GLY A 17 -23.19 15.99 -12.93
N PHE A 18 -24.02 16.94 -13.35
CA PHE A 18 -24.92 16.75 -14.49
C PHE A 18 -24.68 17.81 -15.58
N GLY A 19 -23.73 17.54 -16.47
CA GLY A 19 -23.56 18.36 -17.67
C GLY A 19 -22.35 17.96 -18.49
N ALA A 20 -22.58 17.13 -19.51
CA ALA A 20 -21.80 16.93 -20.74
C ALA A 20 -20.28 16.68 -20.63
N GLY A 21 -19.86 15.42 -20.83
CA GLY A 21 -18.46 15.10 -21.08
C GLY A 21 -18.09 13.66 -20.71
N THR A 22 -18.66 12.69 -21.43
CA THR A 22 -18.42 11.24 -21.25
C THR A 22 -17.09 10.82 -21.84
N SER A 23 -15.94 11.04 -21.22
CA SER A 23 -14.75 10.23 -21.56
C SER A 23 -13.50 10.39 -20.68
N ALA A 24 -13.48 11.21 -19.63
CA ALA A 24 -12.26 11.41 -18.85
C ALA A 24 -12.38 11.09 -17.34
N LEU A 25 -13.51 10.61 -16.87
CA LEU A 25 -13.76 10.38 -15.43
C LEU A 25 -13.77 8.90 -14.99
N ASN A 26 -13.33 7.99 -15.87
CA ASN A 26 -13.25 6.57 -15.51
C ASN A 26 -11.94 6.17 -14.80
N MET A 27 -11.08 7.12 -14.45
CA MET A 27 -9.82 6.82 -13.75
C MET A 27 -9.84 7.06 -12.23
N LEU A 28 -10.88 7.66 -11.72
CA LEU A 28 -11.20 7.54 -10.30
C LEU A 28 -12.18 6.38 -10.19
N GLY A 29 -11.65 5.16 -10.15
CA GLY A 29 -12.37 4.01 -9.65
C GLY A 29 -12.75 4.30 -8.21
N SER A 30 -13.72 5.18 -8.04
CA SER A 30 -14.52 5.23 -6.85
C SER A 30 -15.09 3.84 -6.74
N SER A 31 -14.51 3.03 -5.84
CA SER A 31 -15.25 1.97 -5.23
C SER A 31 -16.63 2.54 -5.00
N ASN A 32 -17.60 2.13 -5.79
CA ASN A 32 -18.99 2.32 -5.47
C ASN A 32 -19.19 1.63 -4.12
N ALA A 33 -18.87 2.34 -3.06
CA ALA A 33 -19.47 2.04 -1.79
C ALA A 33 -20.96 2.23 -2.08
N ILE A 34 -21.60 1.15 -2.53
CA ILE A 34 -23.04 1.05 -2.61
C ILE A 34 -23.45 1.37 -1.19
N ALA A 35 -23.89 2.60 -0.99
CA ALA A 35 -24.55 2.99 0.22
C ALA A 35 -25.87 2.23 0.22
N ASN A 36 -25.77 0.93 0.46
CA ASN A 36 -26.91 0.12 0.80
C ASN A 36 -27.55 0.84 1.98
N ASN A 37 -28.80 1.13 1.88
CA ASN A 37 -29.62 1.88 2.84
C ASN A 37 -29.81 1.12 4.16
N SER A 38 -28.77 0.39 4.59
CA SER A 38 -28.70 -0.28 5.86
C SER A 38 -28.22 0.74 6.88
N SER A 39 -29.01 0.95 7.90
CA SER A 39 -28.77 1.80 9.08
C SER A 39 -27.53 1.39 9.91
N TYR A 40 -26.61 0.61 9.33
CA TYR A 40 -25.42 0.15 10.01
C TYR A 40 -24.30 1.19 9.94
N TYR A 41 -23.72 1.45 11.09
CA TYR A 41 -22.54 2.28 11.22
C TYR A 41 -21.38 1.69 10.38
N LYS A 42 -20.75 2.53 9.57
CA LYS A 42 -19.56 2.17 8.80
C LYS A 42 -18.38 2.92 9.36
N ALA A 43 -17.30 2.22 9.60
CA ALA A 43 -16.05 2.79 10.11
C ALA A 43 -14.88 2.41 9.19
N LEU A 44 -13.96 3.34 8.99
CA LEU A 44 -12.64 3.07 8.44
C LEU A 44 -11.66 2.93 9.59
N VAL A 45 -10.99 1.79 9.67
CA VAL A 45 -9.94 1.55 10.65
C VAL A 45 -8.59 1.57 9.92
N CYS A 46 -7.72 2.49 10.30
CA CYS A 46 -6.36 2.57 9.77
C CYS A 46 -5.39 1.98 10.78
N VAL A 47 -4.66 0.94 10.39
CA VAL A 47 -3.61 0.33 11.21
C VAL A 47 -2.27 0.74 10.64
N PHE A 48 -1.56 1.62 11.34
CA PHE A 48 -0.24 2.05 10.97
C PHE A 48 0.82 1.23 11.71
N LEU A 49 1.59 0.43 10.98
CA LEU A 49 2.63 -0.43 11.53
C LEU A 49 3.92 0.37 11.77
N LYS A 50 3.93 1.13 12.84
CA LYS A 50 5.00 2.01 13.24
C LYS A 50 6.20 1.25 13.78
N GLY A 51 7.40 1.72 13.49
CA GLY A 51 8.60 1.31 14.21
C GLY A 51 9.37 0.14 13.60
N GLY A 52 9.24 -0.13 12.32
CA GLY A 52 10.19 -1.00 11.64
C GLY A 52 9.64 -2.29 11.05
N LEU A 53 8.44 -2.24 10.50
CA LEU A 53 8.00 -3.31 9.61
C LEU A 53 8.91 -3.37 8.38
N ASP A 54 9.50 -4.51 8.13
CA ASP A 54 10.11 -4.80 6.84
C ASP A 54 9.03 -5.14 5.82
N HIS A 55 8.55 -4.13 5.10
CA HIS A 55 7.49 -4.31 4.09
C HIS A 55 7.92 -5.26 2.96
N ASN A 56 9.21 -5.37 2.67
CA ASN A 56 9.73 -6.31 1.67
C ASN A 56 9.72 -7.77 2.14
N ASP A 57 9.32 -8.04 3.39
CA ASP A 57 9.16 -9.39 3.95
C ASP A 57 7.67 -9.76 4.15
N THR A 58 6.75 -8.97 3.64
CA THR A 58 5.29 -9.20 3.75
C THR A 58 4.69 -9.79 2.48
N ILE A 59 4.99 -9.20 1.33
CA ILE A 59 4.60 -9.71 0.01
C ILE A 59 5.89 -10.10 -0.71
N LEU A 60 6.05 -11.37 -0.96
CA LEU A 60 7.28 -11.93 -1.50
C LEU A 60 7.15 -12.28 -2.97
N PRO A 61 8.21 -12.14 -3.76
CA PRO A 61 8.23 -12.70 -5.10
C PRO A 61 8.08 -14.22 -5.05
N TYR A 62 7.27 -14.76 -5.96
CA TYR A 62 6.93 -16.18 -6.01
C TYR A 62 7.42 -16.84 -7.31
N ASP A 63 7.60 -16.09 -8.40
CA ASP A 63 8.27 -16.63 -9.58
C ASP A 63 9.76 -16.90 -9.31
N THR A 64 10.29 -17.94 -9.95
CA THR A 64 11.66 -18.42 -9.70
C THR A 64 12.70 -17.32 -9.88
N HIS A 65 12.63 -16.55 -10.97
CA HIS A 65 13.63 -15.52 -11.25
C HIS A 65 13.67 -14.42 -10.18
N SER A 66 12.51 -13.90 -9.78
CA SER A 66 12.44 -12.85 -8.78
C SER A 66 12.74 -13.37 -7.37
N PHE A 67 12.35 -14.61 -7.08
CA PHE A 67 12.68 -15.25 -5.80
C PHE A 67 14.18 -15.52 -5.66
N ASP A 68 14.86 -15.97 -6.71
CA ASP A 68 16.32 -16.17 -6.71
C ASP A 68 17.06 -14.85 -6.47
N ALA A 69 16.59 -13.75 -7.06
CA ALA A 69 17.14 -12.43 -6.79
C ALA A 69 16.96 -12.01 -5.33
N LEU A 70 15.78 -12.25 -4.75
CA LEU A 70 15.53 -12.04 -3.32
C LEU A 70 16.45 -12.90 -2.47
N ALA A 71 16.54 -14.19 -2.77
CA ALA A 71 17.35 -15.17 -2.01
C ALA A 71 18.84 -14.80 -2.03
N LYS A 72 19.33 -14.28 -3.15
CA LYS A 72 20.70 -13.77 -3.27
C LYS A 72 20.92 -12.51 -2.44
N THR A 73 20.00 -11.57 -2.49
CA THR A 73 20.13 -10.26 -1.83
C THR A 73 19.92 -10.35 -0.32
N ARG A 74 19.00 -11.22 0.12
CA ARG A 74 18.60 -11.37 1.53
C ARG A 74 18.94 -12.76 2.10
N SER A 75 20.04 -13.35 1.64
CA SER A 75 20.42 -14.72 2.01
C SER A 75 20.50 -14.95 3.52
N ASP A 76 21.03 -13.99 4.26
CA ASP A 76 21.22 -14.12 5.71
C ASP A 76 19.90 -14.03 6.47
N LEU A 77 18.97 -13.18 6.01
CA LEU A 77 17.62 -13.13 6.56
C LEU A 77 16.88 -14.45 6.33
N LEU A 78 16.91 -14.98 5.12
CA LEU A 78 16.26 -16.25 4.80
C LEU A 78 16.88 -17.43 5.56
N LYS A 79 18.19 -17.41 5.81
CA LYS A 79 18.86 -18.39 6.69
C LYS A 79 18.36 -18.26 8.13
N ALA A 80 18.25 -17.02 8.64
CA ALA A 80 17.79 -16.79 10.01
C ALA A 80 16.39 -17.35 10.26
N TYR A 81 15.50 -17.32 9.28
CA TYR A 81 14.17 -17.93 9.40
C TYR A 81 14.16 -19.47 9.45
N ARG A 82 15.25 -20.12 9.06
CA ARG A 82 15.38 -21.59 9.10
C ARG A 82 15.97 -22.10 10.39
N VAL A 83 16.49 -21.24 11.25
CA VAL A 83 17.10 -21.64 12.52
C VAL A 83 16.03 -22.26 13.43
N GLY A 84 16.21 -23.53 13.77
CA GLY A 84 15.38 -24.28 14.72
C GLY A 84 14.34 -25.23 14.13
N SER A 85 13.86 -25.03 12.90
CA SER A 85 12.83 -25.91 12.30
C SER A 85 13.24 -26.60 11.00
N GLY A 86 14.35 -26.21 10.41
CA GLY A 86 14.78 -26.68 9.09
C GLY A 86 13.94 -26.18 7.92
N ASN A 87 12.72 -25.68 8.19
CA ASN A 87 11.78 -25.15 7.22
C ASN A 87 11.43 -23.71 7.55
N SER A 88 11.37 -22.84 6.53
CA SER A 88 10.98 -21.45 6.67
C SER A 88 9.57 -21.22 6.12
N THR A 89 8.85 -20.27 6.74
CA THR A 89 7.59 -19.75 6.19
C THR A 89 7.80 -19.00 4.87
N ARG A 90 9.06 -18.73 4.48
CA ARG A 90 9.49 -18.09 3.24
C ARG A 90 10.03 -19.09 2.21
N ASP A 91 9.97 -20.38 2.46
CA ASP A 91 10.29 -21.37 1.44
C ASP A 91 9.19 -21.39 0.37
N LEU A 92 9.55 -21.40 -0.92
CA LEU A 92 8.61 -21.36 -2.04
C LEU A 92 7.47 -22.38 -1.91
N ALA A 93 7.80 -23.61 -1.47
CA ALA A 93 6.84 -24.68 -1.29
C ALA A 93 5.82 -24.44 -0.16
N ARG A 94 6.05 -23.44 0.69
CA ARG A 94 5.21 -23.12 1.84
C ARG A 94 4.50 -21.77 1.73
N MET A 95 4.95 -20.93 0.82
CA MET A 95 4.29 -19.64 0.58
C MET A 95 2.91 -19.83 -0.03
N LEU A 96 2.07 -18.84 0.14
CA LEU A 96 0.68 -18.82 -0.28
C LEU A 96 0.56 -17.89 -1.49
N PRO A 97 0.45 -18.42 -2.72
CA PRO A 97 0.38 -17.61 -3.94
C PRO A 97 -0.82 -16.66 -3.94
N LEU A 98 -0.62 -15.44 -4.41
CA LEU A 98 -1.65 -14.46 -4.63
C LEU A 98 -2.03 -14.46 -6.12
N LEU A 99 -3.20 -14.99 -6.44
CA LEU A 99 -3.69 -15.09 -7.83
C LEU A 99 -4.40 -13.78 -8.23
N ALA A 100 -3.60 -12.71 -8.39
CA ALA A 100 -4.14 -11.42 -8.77
C ALA A 100 -4.73 -11.45 -10.20
N SER A 101 -5.93 -10.88 -10.36
CA SER A 101 -6.61 -10.82 -11.68
C SER A 101 -5.85 -9.97 -12.70
N ASN A 102 -5.03 -9.01 -12.24
CA ASN A 102 -4.22 -8.13 -13.07
C ASN A 102 -2.73 -8.54 -13.14
N ILE A 103 -2.42 -9.80 -12.91
CA ILE A 103 -1.04 -10.31 -12.87
C ILE A 103 -0.25 -10.02 -14.16
N GLY A 104 -0.94 -9.94 -15.30
CA GLY A 104 -0.33 -9.59 -16.58
C GLY A 104 0.32 -8.20 -16.62
N GLU A 105 -0.17 -7.27 -15.80
CA GLU A 105 0.37 -5.91 -15.72
C GLU A 105 1.74 -5.85 -15.02
N PHE A 106 2.11 -6.90 -14.30
CA PHE A 106 3.37 -7.01 -13.56
C PHE A 106 4.49 -7.70 -14.36
N GLY A 107 4.35 -7.84 -15.67
CA GLY A 107 5.38 -8.42 -16.54
C GLY A 107 5.67 -9.90 -16.23
N GLY A 108 4.66 -10.66 -15.85
CA GLY A 108 4.76 -12.08 -15.50
C GLY A 108 5.29 -12.37 -14.09
N ARG A 109 5.50 -11.34 -13.26
CA ARG A 109 5.89 -11.53 -11.86
C ARG A 109 4.73 -12.11 -11.06
N GLN A 110 5.08 -13.03 -10.17
CA GLN A 110 4.13 -13.64 -9.24
C GLN A 110 4.51 -13.27 -7.81
N PHE A 111 3.50 -13.20 -6.96
CA PHE A 111 3.66 -12.81 -5.57
C PHE A 111 2.98 -13.82 -4.64
N ALA A 112 3.47 -13.92 -3.42
CA ALA A 112 2.89 -14.78 -2.39
C ALA A 112 3.01 -14.15 -1.01
N LEU A 113 2.14 -14.60 -0.11
CA LEU A 113 2.26 -14.36 1.32
C LEU A 113 3.17 -15.43 1.96
N PRO A 114 4.00 -15.07 2.94
CA PRO A 114 4.66 -16.08 3.77
C PRO A 114 3.62 -16.86 4.59
N ALA A 115 3.90 -18.13 4.86
CA ALA A 115 2.94 -19.06 5.49
C ALA A 115 2.41 -18.60 6.87
N ASN A 116 3.14 -17.75 7.58
CA ASN A 116 2.68 -17.18 8.86
C ASN A 116 1.60 -16.09 8.69
N MET A 117 1.32 -15.66 7.46
CA MET A 117 0.24 -14.72 7.13
C MET A 117 -0.98 -15.44 6.53
N ALA A 118 -1.13 -16.73 6.80
CA ALA A 118 -2.20 -17.56 6.23
C ALA A 118 -3.62 -17.04 6.46
N ALA A 119 -3.86 -16.27 7.53
CA ALA A 119 -5.16 -15.67 7.79
C ALA A 119 -5.58 -14.60 6.77
N LEU A 120 -4.62 -14.00 6.06
CA LEU A 120 -4.90 -12.99 5.03
C LEU A 120 -5.18 -13.60 3.65
N HIS A 121 -4.72 -14.82 3.42
CA HIS A 121 -4.83 -15.44 2.10
C HIS A 121 -6.29 -15.64 1.64
N PRO A 122 -7.21 -16.20 2.47
CA PRO A 122 -8.61 -16.31 2.08
C PRO A 122 -9.25 -14.96 1.77
N LEU A 123 -8.94 -13.90 2.53
CA LEU A 123 -9.48 -12.57 2.27
C LEU A 123 -9.08 -12.03 0.89
N PHE A 124 -7.87 -12.38 0.45
CA PHE A 124 -7.42 -12.00 -0.89
C PHE A 124 -8.14 -12.80 -1.97
N GLU A 125 -8.28 -14.11 -1.80
CA GLU A 125 -8.98 -14.99 -2.75
C GLU A 125 -10.48 -14.63 -2.87
N ASP A 126 -11.10 -14.20 -1.76
CA ASP A 126 -12.51 -13.77 -1.72
C ASP A 126 -12.71 -12.33 -2.23
N GLY A 127 -11.62 -11.62 -2.58
CA GLY A 127 -11.67 -10.23 -3.06
C GLY A 127 -11.93 -9.19 -1.96
N GLU A 128 -11.80 -9.56 -0.70
CA GLU A 128 -11.97 -8.68 0.46
C GLU A 128 -10.68 -7.95 0.85
N LEU A 129 -9.54 -8.41 0.34
CA LEU A 129 -8.22 -7.82 0.55
C LEU A 129 -7.58 -7.41 -0.78
N ALA A 130 -7.10 -6.19 -0.86
CA ALA A 130 -6.26 -5.71 -1.94
C ALA A 130 -4.87 -5.34 -1.44
N VAL A 131 -3.86 -5.56 -2.28
CA VAL A 131 -2.47 -5.18 -2.00
C VAL A 131 -2.10 -4.00 -2.88
N LEU A 132 -1.69 -2.90 -2.26
CA LEU A 132 -1.11 -1.74 -2.95
C LEU A 132 0.40 -1.75 -2.71
N GLY A 133 1.14 -2.13 -3.73
CA GLY A 133 2.60 -2.17 -3.68
C GLY A 133 3.24 -0.92 -4.26
N ASN A 134 4.52 -0.73 -3.98
CA ASN A 134 5.34 0.35 -4.53
C ASN A 134 4.79 1.76 -4.23
N VAL A 135 4.20 1.94 -3.05
CA VAL A 135 3.70 3.22 -2.56
C VAL A 135 4.69 3.81 -1.57
N GLY A 136 5.05 5.06 -1.78
CA GLY A 136 5.99 5.78 -0.91
C GLY A 136 5.95 7.28 -1.16
N PRO A 137 6.53 8.08 -0.26
CA PRO A 137 6.61 9.52 -0.45
C PRO A 137 7.64 9.82 -1.56
N LEU A 138 7.15 10.26 -2.72
CA LEU A 138 7.96 10.74 -3.83
C LEU A 138 7.37 12.06 -4.36
N ILE A 139 8.23 12.98 -4.78
CA ILE A 139 7.84 14.20 -5.49
C ILE A 139 7.60 13.88 -6.96
N SER A 140 8.47 13.07 -7.55
CA SER A 140 8.34 12.59 -8.92
C SER A 140 8.93 11.18 -9.06
N PRO A 141 8.51 10.38 -10.05
CA PRO A 141 9.12 9.10 -10.34
C PRO A 141 10.62 9.27 -10.57
N SER A 142 11.44 8.56 -9.82
CA SER A 142 12.89 8.76 -9.82
C SER A 142 13.63 7.44 -9.83
N SER A 143 14.73 7.37 -10.58
CA SER A 143 15.66 6.25 -10.51
C SER A 143 16.65 6.46 -9.36
N ARG A 144 17.22 5.35 -8.86
CA ARG A 144 18.30 5.40 -7.87
C ARG A 144 19.46 6.27 -8.32
N ASP A 145 19.87 6.12 -9.59
CA ASP A 145 20.96 6.88 -10.19
C ASP A 145 20.72 8.39 -10.19
N ALA A 146 19.48 8.79 -10.50
CA ALA A 146 19.09 10.21 -10.48
C ALA A 146 19.11 10.79 -9.07
N ILE A 147 18.70 10.00 -8.06
CA ILE A 147 18.76 10.40 -6.66
C ILE A 147 20.22 10.53 -6.19
N GLU A 148 21.06 9.53 -6.48
CA GLU A 148 22.48 9.53 -6.09
C GLU A 148 23.27 10.67 -6.74
N ARG A 149 22.85 11.13 -7.92
CA ARG A 149 23.46 12.26 -8.64
C ARG A 149 22.83 13.63 -8.35
N PHE A 150 21.86 13.67 -7.41
CA PHE A 150 21.14 14.91 -7.09
C PHE A 150 20.44 15.57 -8.28
N GLN A 151 19.95 14.77 -9.23
CA GLN A 151 19.30 15.24 -10.45
C GLN A 151 17.79 15.39 -10.30
N VAL A 152 17.24 14.94 -9.19
CA VAL A 152 15.81 14.97 -8.89
C VAL A 152 15.58 15.49 -7.49
N GLU A 153 14.47 16.16 -7.29
CA GLU A 153 14.02 16.59 -5.98
C GLU A 153 13.45 15.39 -5.21
N ILE A 154 13.88 15.23 -3.98
CA ILE A 154 13.41 14.18 -3.08
C ILE A 154 12.62 14.81 -1.93
N PRO A 155 11.70 14.05 -1.30
CA PRO A 155 11.01 14.52 -0.10
C PRO A 155 12.00 14.97 0.98
N GLU A 156 11.63 16.02 1.69
CA GLU A 156 12.44 16.52 2.80
C GLU A 156 12.66 15.40 3.84
N ASN A 157 13.91 15.26 4.28
CA ASN A 157 14.30 14.25 5.25
C ASN A 157 13.91 12.81 4.89
N LEU A 158 13.99 12.42 3.61
CA LEU A 158 13.52 11.12 3.08
C LEU A 158 13.98 9.91 3.90
N PHE A 159 15.14 9.97 4.54
CA PHE A 159 15.69 8.87 5.35
C PHE A 159 15.55 9.11 6.86
N SER A 160 14.90 10.17 7.28
CA SER A 160 14.56 10.40 8.68
C SER A 160 13.36 9.53 9.08
N HIS A 161 13.53 8.71 10.09
CA HIS A 161 12.50 7.80 10.57
C HIS A 161 11.25 8.54 11.05
N ASN A 162 11.42 9.63 11.79
CA ASN A 162 10.31 10.42 12.33
C ASN A 162 9.57 11.19 11.22
N ASP A 163 10.31 11.82 10.30
CA ASP A 163 9.72 12.57 9.20
C ASP A 163 8.95 11.65 8.25
N GLN A 164 9.46 10.43 7.97
CA GLN A 164 8.74 9.44 7.18
C GLN A 164 7.41 9.05 7.83
N GLN A 165 7.37 8.84 9.14
CA GLN A 165 6.13 8.56 9.85
C GLN A 165 5.15 9.73 9.77
N SER A 166 5.63 10.95 9.96
CA SER A 166 4.82 12.16 9.85
C SER A 166 4.28 12.34 8.44
N THR A 167 5.11 12.16 7.43
CA THR A 167 4.72 12.27 6.01
C THR A 167 3.60 11.28 5.66
N TRP A 168 3.67 10.05 6.11
CA TRP A 168 2.60 9.06 5.90
C TRP A 168 1.28 9.45 6.58
N MET A 169 1.33 10.14 7.70
CA MET A 169 0.15 10.51 8.48
C MET A 169 -0.43 11.88 8.12
N SER A 170 0.38 12.79 7.61
CA SER A 170 -0.01 14.19 7.45
C SER A 170 0.39 14.83 6.13
N MET A 171 1.11 14.11 5.26
CA MET A 171 1.73 14.65 4.05
C MET A 171 2.72 15.79 4.32
N GLY A 172 3.21 15.91 5.56
CA GLY A 172 4.14 16.95 5.98
C GLY A 172 5.23 16.43 6.93
N PRO A 173 6.26 17.25 7.20
CA PRO A 173 7.37 16.91 8.09
C PRO A 173 6.93 16.74 9.55
N GLU A 174 7.85 16.31 10.39
CA GLU A 174 7.61 16.20 11.84
C GLU A 174 7.11 17.55 12.42
N GLY A 175 6.10 17.46 13.28
CA GLY A 175 5.44 18.64 13.87
C GLY A 175 4.21 19.15 13.12
N THR A 176 3.85 18.56 11.98
CA THR A 176 2.60 18.86 11.28
C THR A 176 1.41 18.51 12.18
N ARG A 177 0.53 19.50 12.43
CA ARG A 177 -0.57 19.36 13.40
C ARG A 177 -1.82 18.68 12.85
N GLN A 178 -1.96 18.58 11.55
CA GLN A 178 -3.16 18.04 10.90
C GLN A 178 -2.78 16.85 10.03
N GLY A 179 -3.38 15.70 10.31
CA GLY A 179 -3.26 14.52 9.47
C GLY A 179 -4.46 14.38 8.51
N TRP A 180 -4.36 13.44 7.58
CA TRP A 180 -5.40 13.18 6.58
C TRP A 180 -6.78 12.83 7.18
N GLY A 181 -6.82 12.35 8.40
CA GLY A 181 -8.06 12.04 9.13
C GLY A 181 -8.55 13.17 10.04
N GLY A 182 -7.83 14.27 10.18
CA GLY A 182 -8.08 15.34 11.14
C GLY A 182 -8.35 16.72 10.55
N ALA A 183 -8.68 16.81 9.26
CA ALA A 183 -9.00 18.08 8.60
C ALA A 183 -10.42 18.56 8.91
#